data_f6957e40c5e527a44dc68a8246a33c48
#
_entry.id   f6957e40c5e527a44dc68a8246a33c48
#
_cell.length_a   1.000
_cell.length_b   1.000
_cell.length_c   1.000
_cell.angle_alpha   90.00
_cell.angle_beta   90.00
_cell.angle_gamma   90.00
#
_symmetry.space_group_name_H-M   'P 1'
#
loop_
_entity.id
_entity.type
_entity.pdbx_description
1 polymer ?
#
loop_
_entity_poly.entity_id
_entity_poly.type
_entity_poly.pdbx_seq_one_letter_code
_entity_poly.pdbx_strand_id
1 'polypeptide(L)'
;MSSDSGERNLGYIKWKNDLSWMERQHGNQWNAMVRDENIRFRRSLRGIESLVKKMESELNSVTDGPELPYILRGWQIKSVPFTPEKQWTHVKSGFSCKCWDADVSEDMFIAAVEVPGGFERFTIEIYSMVGKKPVHLKTIDRGGPGVALLDDSVIFLHSEQDLRYSSVCVWSKETGVITLFHSSDLTENLELERGEDGSIYMVRGDFTKKYYAHITTKDSTKPKWLLSPRLDSCIVSDSLKLPGIKDTIESFSLKAGWTVTISRGIRTLWKGNEPAVWIWGDITYDPRNPFRLDISDIRYESYTIILPDWKLSNPKPTPFPCSYYDNPLPVFVIHPSNKVEVKGLLVTAYGAYGTPTHAGSLIEKWKPLLLRGWIIASVMVPGSGDDTKEWIKEGQRLNRLHAIEMLTKSVKSMQDEFGIGPTNTALYGRSAGGLLVTSVAIRTPGLVGSLYIESPYLDILRTISNPGLPLTKLETSEYGTSPINLITTAEWSPMEHIPKEGIPGLFVIARTDLTDLQVLPYEPLKFIQRVRGSNSDNGLPKLIYVHSGRGHFTTTLKTRAEDLAFLESSGVRIKNLDYKYKMAMSRKNRSMTRKNRDRKNRNRKNRASTMGGRRRNKH
;
A
#
# COMPACT_ATOMS: atom_id res chain seq x y z
N MET A 1 3.03 21.61 -25.36
CA MET A 1 1.65 22.11 -25.54
C MET A 1 0.79 20.93 -25.92
N SER A 2 0.01 20.38 -25.00
CA SER A 2 -0.93 19.28 -25.29
C SER A 2 -2.19 19.90 -25.88
N SER A 3 -2.50 19.55 -27.12
CA SER A 3 -3.86 19.71 -27.64
C SER A 3 -4.82 18.96 -26.71
N ASP A 4 -5.97 19.54 -26.44
CA ASP A 4 -7.13 18.91 -25.74
C ASP A 4 -7.74 17.75 -26.58
N SER A 5 -6.88 16.92 -27.21
CA SER A 5 -7.32 15.70 -27.88
C SER A 5 -7.64 14.67 -26.82
N GLY A 6 -8.81 14.09 -26.83
CA GLY A 6 -9.24 13.03 -25.90
C GLY A 6 -8.35 11.76 -25.95
N GLU A 7 -7.19 11.81 -26.63
CA GLU A 7 -6.22 10.74 -26.79
C GLU A 7 -4.79 11.30 -26.76
N ARG A 8 -3.89 10.61 -26.05
CA ARG A 8 -2.44 10.85 -26.11
C ARG A 8 -1.77 9.86 -27.04
N ASN A 9 -0.84 10.33 -27.87
CA ASN A 9 -0.15 9.54 -28.88
C ASN A 9 1.35 9.78 -28.84
N LEU A 10 2.14 8.72 -28.63
CA LEU A 10 3.61 8.72 -28.68
C LEU A 10 4.15 8.11 -29.97
N GLY A 11 3.32 7.89 -30.99
CA GLY A 11 3.68 7.24 -32.24
C GLY A 11 3.56 5.72 -32.20
N TYR A 12 4.11 5.09 -31.20
CA TYR A 12 4.09 3.62 -31.00
C TYR A 12 2.98 3.14 -30.04
N ILE A 13 2.37 4.04 -29.27
CA ILE A 13 1.26 3.75 -28.36
C ILE A 13 0.31 4.94 -28.25
N LYS A 14 -0.97 4.65 -28.04
CA LYS A 14 -2.02 5.63 -27.79
C LYS A 14 -2.86 5.23 -26.58
N TRP A 15 -3.33 6.21 -25.80
CA TRP A 15 -4.25 5.96 -24.70
C TRP A 15 -5.21 7.13 -24.46
N LYS A 16 -6.29 6.87 -23.71
CA LYS A 16 -7.31 7.87 -23.39
C LYS A 16 -6.75 9.02 -22.56
N ASN A 17 -7.04 10.25 -22.93
CA ASN A 17 -6.60 11.47 -22.25
C ASN A 17 -7.74 12.47 -22.05
N ASP A 18 -8.95 11.98 -22.03
CA ASP A 18 -10.21 12.77 -21.96
C ASP A 18 -10.38 13.57 -20.66
N LEU A 19 -9.67 13.19 -19.59
CA LEU A 19 -9.68 13.85 -18.28
C LEU A 19 -8.35 14.61 -17.98
N SER A 20 -7.59 14.96 -19.00
CA SER A 20 -6.29 15.64 -18.85
C SER A 20 -6.34 16.98 -18.12
N TRP A 21 -7.49 17.67 -18.15
CA TRP A 21 -7.68 18.90 -17.41
C TRP A 21 -7.48 18.75 -15.89
N MET A 22 -7.69 17.54 -15.33
CA MET A 22 -7.47 17.26 -13.90
C MET A 22 -5.99 17.31 -13.51
N GLU A 23 -5.09 17.11 -14.46
CA GLU A 23 -3.64 17.12 -14.22
C GLU A 23 -3.12 18.48 -13.78
N ARG A 24 -3.87 19.56 -14.04
CA ARG A 24 -3.55 20.91 -13.59
C ARG A 24 -3.69 21.08 -12.08
N GLN A 25 -4.56 20.30 -11.44
CA GLN A 25 -4.81 20.27 -9.99
C GLN A 25 -5.16 21.63 -9.38
N HIS A 26 -5.71 22.54 -10.16
CA HIS A 26 -6.14 23.86 -9.72
C HIS A 26 -7.27 24.44 -10.60
N GLY A 27 -7.87 25.53 -10.13
CA GLY A 27 -8.93 26.24 -10.81
C GLY A 27 -10.34 25.85 -10.34
N ASN A 28 -11.34 26.60 -10.80
CA ASN A 28 -12.72 26.48 -10.30
C ASN A 28 -13.33 25.10 -10.55
N GLN A 29 -13.05 24.49 -11.70
CA GLN A 29 -13.55 23.18 -12.06
C GLN A 29 -12.98 22.09 -11.15
N TRP A 30 -11.66 22.11 -10.90
CA TRP A 30 -10.98 21.21 -9.97
C TRP A 30 -11.54 21.34 -8.55
N ASN A 31 -11.61 22.57 -8.03
CA ASN A 31 -12.08 22.83 -6.67
C ASN A 31 -13.56 22.43 -6.49
N ALA A 32 -14.39 22.64 -7.50
CA ALA A 32 -15.80 22.19 -7.50
C ALA A 32 -15.88 20.67 -7.46
N MET A 33 -15.13 19.97 -8.31
CA MET A 33 -15.10 18.50 -8.35
C MET A 33 -14.66 17.92 -7.01
N VAL A 34 -13.55 18.37 -6.43
CA VAL A 34 -13.05 17.90 -5.12
C VAL A 34 -14.10 18.10 -4.02
N ARG A 35 -14.72 19.30 -3.98
CA ARG A 35 -15.79 19.58 -3.03
C ARG A 35 -17.00 18.65 -3.21
N ASP A 36 -17.42 18.43 -4.43
CA ASP A 36 -18.61 17.63 -4.75
C ASP A 36 -18.37 16.14 -4.45
N GLU A 37 -17.15 15.62 -4.68
CA GLU A 37 -16.77 14.27 -4.27
C GLU A 37 -16.78 14.12 -2.74
N ASN A 38 -16.23 15.07 -2.00
CA ASN A 38 -16.25 15.05 -0.54
C ASN A 38 -17.68 15.15 0.02
N ILE A 39 -18.55 15.94 -0.60
CA ILE A 39 -19.99 16.01 -0.24
C ILE A 39 -20.66 14.67 -0.51
N ARG A 40 -20.42 14.05 -1.67
CA ARG A 40 -20.97 12.74 -2.04
C ARG A 40 -20.55 11.67 -1.03
N PHE A 41 -19.26 11.60 -0.69
CA PHE A 41 -18.72 10.66 0.28
C PHE A 41 -19.40 10.84 1.65
N ARG A 42 -19.43 12.07 2.19
CA ARG A 42 -20.06 12.36 3.49
C ARG A 42 -21.56 12.07 3.51
N ARG A 43 -22.29 12.31 2.42
CA ARG A 43 -23.70 11.95 2.31
C ARG A 43 -23.90 10.43 2.37
N SER A 44 -22.98 9.66 1.81
CA SER A 44 -23.06 8.20 1.81
C SER A 44 -22.79 7.58 3.19
N LEU A 45 -22.13 8.31 4.12
CA LEU A 45 -21.97 7.91 5.51
C LEU A 45 -23.26 8.00 6.32
N ARG A 46 -24.24 8.80 5.86
CA ARG A 46 -25.52 8.95 6.58
C ARG A 46 -26.23 7.60 6.68
N GLY A 47 -26.65 7.26 7.89
CA GLY A 47 -27.31 6.00 8.21
C GLY A 47 -26.38 4.87 8.61
N ILE A 48 -25.04 5.07 8.56
CA ILE A 48 -24.05 4.11 9.08
C ILE A 48 -23.14 4.71 10.16
N GLU A 49 -23.45 5.90 10.67
CA GLU A 49 -22.61 6.62 11.63
C GLU A 49 -22.43 5.84 12.96
N SER A 50 -23.46 5.12 13.41
CA SER A 50 -23.37 4.26 14.59
C SER A 50 -22.40 3.10 14.39
N LEU A 51 -22.39 2.51 13.18
CA LEU A 51 -21.44 1.46 12.81
C LEU A 51 -20.02 2.01 12.76
N VAL A 52 -19.81 3.20 12.15
CA VAL A 52 -18.51 3.87 12.13
C VAL A 52 -17.96 4.07 13.55
N LYS A 53 -18.75 4.64 14.47
CA LYS A 53 -18.34 4.85 15.86
C LYS A 53 -17.99 3.55 16.57
N LYS A 54 -18.76 2.48 16.32
CA LYS A 54 -18.48 1.16 16.89
C LYS A 54 -17.16 0.61 16.36
N MET A 55 -16.91 0.68 15.04
CA MET A 55 -15.68 0.21 14.42
C MET A 55 -14.46 1.05 14.85
N GLU A 56 -14.61 2.36 15.01
CA GLU A 56 -13.57 3.24 15.54
C GLU A 56 -13.17 2.85 16.97
N SER A 57 -14.15 2.55 17.83
CA SER A 57 -13.90 2.03 19.20
C SER A 57 -13.19 0.67 19.18
N GLU A 58 -13.57 -0.22 18.26
CA GLU A 58 -12.95 -1.54 18.09
C GLU A 58 -11.50 -1.44 17.60
N LEU A 59 -11.20 -0.51 16.70
CA LEU A 59 -9.83 -0.20 16.25
C LEU A 59 -9.00 0.42 17.40
N ASN A 60 -9.58 1.35 18.15
CA ASN A 60 -8.89 2.02 19.25
C ASN A 60 -8.61 1.07 20.45
N SER A 61 -9.31 -0.05 20.55
CA SER A 61 -9.02 -1.08 21.56
C SER A 61 -7.77 -1.91 21.26
N VAL A 62 -7.16 -1.71 20.11
CA VAL A 62 -5.84 -2.22 19.76
C VAL A 62 -4.84 -1.12 20.14
N THR A 63 -4.26 -1.24 21.30
CA THR A 63 -3.65 -0.12 22.02
C THR A 63 -2.30 0.32 21.49
N ASP A 64 -1.59 -0.54 20.80
CA ASP A 64 -0.22 -0.21 20.36
C ASP A 64 -0.03 -0.73 18.94
N GLY A 65 0.70 0.00 18.11
CA GLY A 65 1.06 -0.45 16.78
C GLY A 65 1.83 -1.79 16.80
N PRO A 66 2.25 -2.30 15.65
CA PRO A 66 2.93 -3.60 15.55
C PRO A 66 4.23 -3.66 16.38
N GLU A 67 4.79 -2.52 16.74
CA GLU A 67 6.01 -2.40 17.55
C GLU A 67 5.66 -2.12 19.01
N LEU A 68 6.17 -2.95 19.92
CA LEU A 68 6.08 -2.71 21.35
C LEU A 68 6.94 -1.48 21.73
N PRO A 69 6.44 -0.60 22.62
CA PRO A 69 7.24 0.53 23.09
C PRO A 69 8.50 0.04 23.81
N TYR A 70 9.63 0.66 23.51
CA TYR A 70 10.91 0.32 24.14
C TYR A 70 11.66 1.56 24.60
N ILE A 71 12.67 1.36 25.45
CA ILE A 71 13.52 2.43 25.95
C ILE A 71 14.91 2.31 25.34
N LEU A 72 15.35 3.38 24.68
CA LEU A 72 16.70 3.54 24.15
C LEU A 72 17.35 4.77 24.80
N ARG A 73 18.46 4.57 25.52
CA ARG A 73 19.24 5.67 26.13
C ARG A 73 18.37 6.72 26.88
N GLY A 74 17.36 6.26 27.62
CA GLY A 74 16.45 7.13 28.39
C GLY A 74 15.30 7.73 27.59
N TRP A 75 15.10 7.31 26.33
CA TRP A 75 13.95 7.69 25.52
C TRP A 75 12.99 6.51 25.35
N GLN A 76 11.73 6.75 25.66
CA GLN A 76 10.65 5.83 25.30
C GLN A 76 10.25 6.09 23.86
N ILE A 77 10.27 5.04 23.03
CA ILE A 77 9.93 5.08 21.61
C ILE A 77 8.64 4.29 21.40
N LYS A 78 7.72 4.84 20.62
CA LYS A 78 6.40 4.27 20.36
C LYS A 78 5.99 4.53 18.92
N SER A 79 5.54 3.51 18.21
CA SER A 79 5.00 3.67 16.85
C SER A 79 3.70 4.48 16.86
N VAL A 80 3.50 5.30 15.84
CA VAL A 80 2.26 6.03 15.62
C VAL A 80 1.41 5.24 14.63
N PRO A 81 0.19 4.84 14.99
CA PRO A 81 -0.65 4.02 14.11
C PRO A 81 -0.88 4.65 12.74
N PHE A 82 -0.78 3.84 11.68
CA PHE A 82 -1.03 4.20 10.27
C PHE A 82 -0.06 5.22 9.65
N THR A 83 1.05 5.54 10.30
CA THR A 83 2.09 6.43 9.77
C THR A 83 3.47 5.80 9.97
N PRO A 84 4.50 6.19 9.19
CA PRO A 84 5.89 5.79 9.45
C PRO A 84 6.50 6.49 10.67
N GLU A 85 5.81 7.47 11.25
CA GLU A 85 6.31 8.27 12.36
C GLU A 85 6.37 7.48 13.66
N LYS A 86 7.36 7.84 14.50
CA LYS A 86 7.51 7.35 15.87
C LYS A 86 7.40 8.51 16.86
N GLN A 87 6.80 8.24 18.01
CA GLN A 87 6.77 9.16 19.13
C GLN A 87 7.94 8.85 20.05
N TRP A 88 8.86 9.80 20.18
CA TRP A 88 9.99 9.76 21.10
C TRP A 88 9.70 10.61 22.32
N THR A 89 9.84 10.05 23.51
CA THR A 89 9.59 10.76 24.78
C THR A 89 10.77 10.53 25.71
N HIS A 90 11.46 11.60 26.09
CA HIS A 90 12.55 11.54 27.07
C HIS A 90 12.00 11.32 28.46
N VAL A 91 12.35 10.18 29.08
CA VAL A 91 11.75 9.71 30.35
C VAL A 91 11.94 10.70 31.49
N LYS A 92 13.12 11.34 31.60
CA LYS A 92 13.44 12.24 32.72
C LYS A 92 12.80 13.63 32.57
N SER A 93 12.81 14.22 31.37
CA SER A 93 12.35 15.60 31.17
C SER A 93 10.89 15.70 30.70
N GLY A 94 10.29 14.60 30.21
CA GLY A 94 8.99 14.60 29.58
C GLY A 94 8.94 15.27 28.20
N PHE A 95 10.10 15.69 27.66
CA PHE A 95 10.19 16.21 26.29
C PHE A 95 9.76 15.16 25.29
N SER A 96 9.01 15.56 24.29
CA SER A 96 8.41 14.63 23.32
C SER A 96 8.53 15.17 21.91
N CYS A 97 8.94 14.30 20.99
CA CYS A 97 9.08 14.60 19.56
C CYS A 97 8.43 13.50 18.73
N LYS A 98 7.64 13.89 17.76
CA LYS A 98 7.08 13.01 16.74
C LYS A 98 7.87 13.19 15.45
N CYS A 99 8.45 12.12 14.92
CA CYS A 99 9.38 12.17 13.79
C CYS A 99 9.41 10.85 13.02
N TRP A 100 9.94 10.88 11.81
CA TRP A 100 10.12 9.67 11.00
C TRP A 100 11.34 8.87 11.44
N ASP A 101 12.45 9.54 11.70
CA ASP A 101 13.65 8.94 12.24
C ASP A 101 14.28 9.88 13.26
N ALA A 102 15.00 9.32 14.23
CA ALA A 102 15.76 10.06 15.21
C ALA A 102 16.96 9.27 15.69
N ASP A 103 17.94 9.98 16.23
CA ASP A 103 19.08 9.37 16.93
C ASP A 103 19.44 10.14 18.20
N VAL A 104 20.12 9.47 19.11
CA VAL A 104 20.41 10.01 20.45
C VAL A 104 21.77 9.58 20.96
N SER A 105 22.53 10.53 21.51
CA SER A 105 23.68 10.33 22.38
C SER A 105 23.36 10.82 23.80
N GLU A 106 24.38 10.83 24.69
CA GLU A 106 24.21 11.39 26.05
C GLU A 106 23.89 12.90 25.99
N ASP A 107 24.51 13.62 25.04
CA ASP A 107 24.48 15.06 24.95
C ASP A 107 23.59 15.61 23.83
N MET A 108 23.13 14.78 22.91
CA MET A 108 22.37 15.22 21.74
C MET A 108 21.16 14.33 21.45
N PHE A 109 20.10 14.97 20.95
CA PHE A 109 18.97 14.34 20.28
C PHE A 109 18.78 15.00 18.91
N ILE A 110 18.63 14.19 17.87
CA ILE A 110 18.36 14.64 16.51
C ILE A 110 17.13 13.95 15.96
N ALA A 111 16.36 14.65 15.15
CA ALA A 111 15.14 14.09 14.56
C ALA A 111 14.90 14.61 13.14
N ALA A 112 14.45 13.73 12.26
CA ALA A 112 13.86 14.08 10.96
C ALA A 112 12.35 14.27 11.15
N VAL A 113 11.92 15.52 11.18
CA VAL A 113 10.53 15.92 11.46
C VAL A 113 9.86 16.36 10.16
N GLU A 114 8.73 15.77 9.84
CA GLU A 114 7.96 16.17 8.66
C GLU A 114 7.35 17.57 8.87
N VAL A 115 7.56 18.46 7.90
CA VAL A 115 6.96 19.81 7.90
C VAL A 115 5.44 19.67 7.75
N PRO A 116 4.64 20.41 8.55
CA PRO A 116 3.19 20.36 8.44
C PRO A 116 2.69 20.58 7.01
N GLY A 117 1.78 19.73 6.54
CA GLY A 117 1.21 19.83 5.19
C GLY A 117 1.24 18.51 4.41
N GLY A 118 1.93 17.48 4.91
CA GLY A 118 1.92 16.14 4.31
C GLY A 118 2.63 16.04 2.95
N PHE A 119 3.66 16.90 2.73
CA PHE A 119 4.42 16.92 1.48
C PHE A 119 5.67 16.01 1.51
N GLU A 120 5.86 15.24 2.59
CA GLU A 120 7.08 14.46 2.82
C GLU A 120 8.35 15.31 2.70
N ARG A 121 8.27 16.54 3.20
CA ARG A 121 9.38 17.46 3.36
C ARG A 121 9.78 17.49 4.81
N PHE A 122 11.07 17.42 5.06
CA PHE A 122 11.58 17.25 6.41
C PHE A 122 12.47 18.43 6.80
N THR A 123 12.44 18.75 8.10
CA THR A 123 13.49 19.48 8.78
C THR A 123 14.29 18.54 9.65
N ILE A 124 15.58 18.81 9.79
CA ILE A 124 16.41 18.11 10.76
C ILE A 124 16.50 18.99 12.00
N GLU A 125 15.89 18.52 13.07
CA GLU A 125 15.87 19.22 14.37
C GLU A 125 16.96 18.67 15.27
N ILE A 126 17.80 19.57 15.81
CA ILE A 126 18.97 19.24 16.63
C ILE A 126 18.81 19.87 18.00
N TYR A 127 18.90 19.04 19.05
CA TYR A 127 18.76 19.46 20.44
C TYR A 127 19.97 19.05 21.27
N SER A 128 20.42 19.94 22.17
CA SER A 128 21.32 19.59 23.26
C SER A 128 20.53 18.95 24.40
N MET A 129 21.03 17.85 24.92
CA MET A 129 20.49 17.13 26.06
C MET A 129 21.22 17.44 27.36
N VAL A 130 22.24 18.31 27.30
CA VAL A 130 23.00 18.77 28.48
C VAL A 130 22.11 19.62 29.39
N GLY A 131 21.85 19.14 30.59
CA GLY A 131 21.03 19.83 31.58
C GLY A 131 19.68 19.17 31.87
N LYS A 132 18.77 19.91 32.55
CA LYS A 132 17.47 19.35 32.99
C LYS A 132 16.42 19.30 31.89
N LYS A 133 16.55 20.14 30.87
CA LYS A 133 15.62 20.22 29.73
C LYS A 133 16.40 20.29 28.42
N PRO A 134 15.91 19.64 27.34
CA PRO A 134 16.48 19.78 26.02
C PRO A 134 16.48 21.25 25.56
N VAL A 135 17.57 21.67 24.92
CA VAL A 135 17.72 23.00 24.33
C VAL A 135 17.85 22.84 22.82
N HIS A 136 16.95 23.47 22.08
CA HIS A 136 17.03 23.48 20.63
C HIS A 136 18.28 24.21 20.15
N LEU A 137 19.08 23.59 19.31
CA LEU A 137 20.33 24.12 18.79
C LEU A 137 20.20 24.63 17.35
N LYS A 138 19.55 23.82 16.48
CA LYS A 138 19.51 24.10 15.05
C LYS A 138 18.35 23.38 14.38
N THR A 139 17.73 24.07 13.40
CA THR A 139 16.87 23.48 12.36
C THR A 139 17.61 23.56 11.04
N ILE A 140 17.63 22.47 10.28
CA ILE A 140 18.15 22.39 8.92
C ILE A 140 17.00 22.04 7.98
N ASP A 141 16.72 22.92 7.03
CA ASP A 141 15.66 22.74 6.04
C ASP A 141 16.04 21.74 4.95
N ARG A 142 15.04 21.22 4.24
CA ARG A 142 15.19 20.26 3.14
C ARG A 142 15.92 18.97 3.53
N GLY A 143 15.75 18.53 4.76
CA GLY A 143 16.21 17.22 5.20
C GLY A 143 15.45 16.09 4.53
N GLY A 144 15.99 14.87 4.63
CA GLY A 144 15.32 13.61 4.33
C GLY A 144 14.84 12.88 5.58
N PRO A 145 14.19 11.72 5.45
CA PRO A 145 13.64 10.98 6.58
C PRO A 145 14.71 10.25 7.43
N GLY A 146 15.97 10.20 6.98
CA GLY A 146 17.05 9.50 7.68
C GLY A 146 18.04 10.44 8.36
N VAL A 147 18.36 10.15 9.62
CA VAL A 147 19.36 10.87 10.42
C VAL A 147 20.23 9.92 11.23
N ALA A 148 21.48 10.32 11.51
CA ALA A 148 22.37 9.54 12.36
C ALA A 148 23.34 10.43 13.13
N LEU A 149 23.74 10.03 14.34
CA LEU A 149 24.83 10.62 15.11
C LEU A 149 26.11 9.80 14.91
N LEU A 150 27.19 10.49 14.57
CA LEU A 150 28.53 9.93 14.52
C LEU A 150 29.46 10.87 15.29
N ASP A 151 29.92 10.44 16.45
CA ASP A 151 30.58 11.29 17.44
C ASP A 151 29.72 12.52 17.75
N ASP A 152 30.26 13.74 17.62
CA ASP A 152 29.54 15.01 17.82
C ASP A 152 28.95 15.59 16.52
N SER A 153 28.88 14.79 15.47
CA SER A 153 28.40 15.20 14.16
C SER A 153 27.05 14.58 13.82
N VAL A 154 26.21 15.36 13.15
CA VAL A 154 24.90 14.96 12.66
C VAL A 154 24.99 14.61 11.19
N ILE A 155 24.75 13.36 10.83
CA ILE A 155 24.66 12.89 9.46
C ILE A 155 23.18 12.89 9.05
N PHE A 156 22.87 13.41 7.87
CA PHE A 156 21.51 13.48 7.40
C PHE A 156 21.40 13.44 5.88
N LEU A 157 20.24 13.04 5.39
CA LEU A 157 19.87 13.14 3.97
C LEU A 157 19.42 14.56 3.67
N HIS A 158 19.75 15.05 2.46
CA HIS A 158 19.32 16.36 1.98
C HIS A 158 18.68 16.24 0.60
N SER A 159 17.61 17.00 0.37
CA SER A 159 16.82 17.01 -0.86
C SER A 159 16.93 18.34 -1.57
N GLU A 160 17.29 18.33 -2.85
CA GLU A 160 17.16 19.49 -3.74
C GLU A 160 15.79 19.55 -4.41
N GLN A 161 15.16 18.39 -4.60
CA GLN A 161 13.83 18.23 -5.19
C GLN A 161 12.94 17.41 -4.23
N ASP A 162 11.64 17.64 -4.26
CA ASP A 162 10.70 16.87 -3.45
C ASP A 162 10.82 15.36 -3.76
N LEU A 163 10.76 14.55 -2.71
CA LEU A 163 10.82 13.08 -2.73
C LEU A 163 12.14 12.47 -3.25
N ARG A 164 13.15 13.27 -3.57
CA ARG A 164 14.45 12.76 -3.99
C ARG A 164 15.55 13.25 -3.07
N TYR A 165 16.13 12.32 -2.32
CA TYR A 165 17.25 12.59 -1.44
C TYR A 165 18.54 12.35 -2.22
N SER A 166 19.13 13.45 -2.71
CA SER A 166 20.27 13.42 -3.62
C SER A 166 21.60 13.62 -2.94
N SER A 167 21.62 14.04 -1.68
CA SER A 167 22.86 14.32 -0.95
C SER A 167 22.85 13.69 0.44
N VAL A 168 24.03 13.25 0.88
CA VAL A 168 24.32 12.97 2.28
C VAL A 168 25.19 14.10 2.81
N CYS A 169 24.75 14.73 3.89
CA CYS A 169 25.39 15.87 4.51
C CYS A 169 25.79 15.56 5.95
N VAL A 170 26.79 16.29 6.44
CA VAL A 170 27.17 16.31 7.85
C VAL A 170 27.07 17.74 8.39
N TRP A 171 26.58 17.86 9.61
CA TRP A 171 26.61 19.11 10.36
C TRP A 171 27.39 18.92 11.66
N SER A 172 28.25 19.90 11.98
CA SER A 172 28.85 20.05 13.31
C SER A 172 28.80 21.53 13.74
N LYS A 173 28.99 21.78 15.03
CA LYS A 173 29.04 23.17 15.55
C LYS A 173 30.19 23.97 14.95
N GLU A 174 31.29 23.29 14.62
CA GLU A 174 32.52 23.92 14.13
C GLU A 174 32.48 24.24 12.65
N THR A 175 31.97 23.30 11.85
CA THR A 175 32.07 23.38 10.38
C THR A 175 30.78 23.84 9.70
N GLY A 176 29.64 23.83 10.43
CA GLY A 176 28.34 23.99 9.80
C GLY A 176 27.94 22.77 8.96
N VAL A 177 27.18 22.98 7.89
CA VAL A 177 26.75 21.92 6.96
C VAL A 177 27.78 21.71 5.87
N ILE A 178 28.23 20.47 5.69
CA ILE A 178 29.11 20.04 4.59
C ILE A 178 28.45 18.86 3.86
N THR A 179 28.49 18.87 2.52
CA THR A 179 28.04 17.74 1.70
C THR A 179 29.14 16.69 1.62
N LEU A 180 28.85 15.49 2.10
CA LEU A 180 29.75 14.32 2.00
C LEU A 180 29.68 13.65 0.63
N PHE A 181 28.46 13.51 0.11
CA PHE A 181 28.24 12.88 -1.18
C PHE A 181 27.01 13.48 -1.84
N HIS A 182 27.05 13.59 -3.18
CA HIS A 182 25.94 14.02 -4.01
C HIS A 182 25.79 13.07 -5.21
N SER A 183 24.57 12.54 -5.45
CA SER A 183 24.23 11.76 -6.64
C SER A 183 23.51 12.64 -7.66
N SER A 184 24.10 12.77 -8.85
CA SER A 184 23.46 13.40 -10.00
C SER A 184 22.56 12.43 -10.79
N ASP A 185 22.59 11.13 -10.48
CA ASP A 185 21.75 10.13 -11.13
C ASP A 185 20.31 10.24 -10.63
N LEU A 186 19.41 10.62 -11.53
CA LEU A 186 17.99 10.84 -11.21
C LEU A 186 17.21 9.53 -11.00
N THR A 187 17.81 8.38 -11.27
CA THR A 187 17.20 7.05 -11.04
C THR A 187 17.53 6.50 -9.66
N GLU A 188 18.40 7.17 -8.90
CA GLU A 188 18.81 6.78 -7.56
C GLU A 188 18.19 7.68 -6.49
N ASN A 189 17.87 7.07 -5.35
CA ASN A 189 17.62 7.76 -4.09
C ASN A 189 18.69 7.35 -3.08
N LEU A 190 19.05 8.26 -2.17
CA LEU A 190 20.00 7.96 -1.12
C LEU A 190 19.25 7.58 0.16
N GLU A 191 19.84 6.66 0.91
CA GLU A 191 19.36 6.21 2.21
C GLU A 191 20.52 6.25 3.22
N LEU A 192 20.19 6.26 4.50
CA LEU A 192 21.15 6.04 5.59
C LEU A 192 20.78 4.74 6.30
N GLU A 193 21.75 3.85 6.45
CA GLU A 193 21.58 2.61 7.20
C GLU A 193 22.60 2.54 8.34
N ARG A 194 22.22 1.88 9.43
CA ARG A 194 23.07 1.66 10.60
C ARG A 194 23.49 0.21 10.68
N GLY A 195 24.77 -0.01 10.92
CA GLY A 195 25.30 -1.32 11.29
C GLY A 195 25.09 -1.60 12.79
N GLU A 196 25.16 -2.87 13.18
CA GLU A 196 25.04 -3.31 14.58
C GLU A 196 26.20 -2.85 15.46
N ASP A 197 27.36 -2.59 14.87
CA ASP A 197 28.55 -2.05 15.52
C ASP A 197 28.47 -0.54 15.76
N GLY A 198 27.35 0.10 15.33
CA GLY A 198 27.18 1.54 15.38
C GLY A 198 27.72 2.28 14.15
N SER A 199 28.29 1.56 13.18
CA SER A 199 28.71 2.16 11.90
C SER A 199 27.51 2.72 11.13
N ILE A 200 27.76 3.74 10.31
CA ILE A 200 26.76 4.40 9.49
C ILE A 200 27.16 4.25 8.03
N TYR A 201 26.20 3.88 7.19
CA TYR A 201 26.41 3.69 5.76
C TYR A 201 25.53 4.66 4.97
N MET A 202 26.15 5.28 3.96
CA MET A 202 25.41 5.82 2.84
C MET A 202 24.99 4.67 1.94
N VAL A 203 23.75 4.67 1.51
CA VAL A 203 23.23 3.68 0.58
C VAL A 203 22.71 4.39 -0.65
N ARG A 204 23.07 3.92 -1.84
CA ARG A 204 22.52 4.36 -3.11
C ARG A 204 22.09 3.20 -3.96
N GLY A 205 21.17 3.41 -4.85
CA GLY A 205 20.74 2.41 -5.80
C GLY A 205 19.24 2.47 -6.07
N ASP A 206 18.77 1.40 -6.69
CA ASP A 206 17.36 1.16 -6.95
C ASP A 206 16.85 -0.03 -6.11
N PHE A 207 15.61 -0.44 -6.33
CA PHE A 207 14.98 -1.56 -5.61
C PHE A 207 15.63 -2.93 -5.89
N THR A 208 16.51 -3.04 -6.91
CA THR A 208 17.14 -4.29 -7.33
C THR A 208 18.61 -4.38 -6.92
N LYS A 209 19.29 -3.23 -6.79
CA LYS A 209 20.71 -3.15 -6.46
C LYS A 209 20.99 -1.99 -5.54
N LYS A 210 21.57 -2.27 -4.38
CA LYS A 210 22.03 -1.28 -3.43
C LYS A 210 23.56 -1.31 -3.31
N TYR A 211 24.17 -0.14 -3.29
CA TYR A 211 25.58 0.08 -3.06
C TYR A 211 25.76 0.81 -1.75
N TYR A 212 26.71 0.34 -0.95
CA TYR A 212 26.95 0.81 0.40
C TYR A 212 28.32 1.48 0.50
N ALA A 213 28.42 2.57 1.23
CA ALA A 213 29.69 3.18 1.58
C ALA A 213 29.70 3.58 3.05
N HIS A 214 30.71 3.12 3.79
CA HIS A 214 30.89 3.46 5.19
C HIS A 214 31.19 4.94 5.37
N ILE A 215 30.51 5.61 6.29
CA ILE A 215 30.75 6.99 6.67
C ILE A 215 31.72 7.00 7.86
N THR A 216 32.86 7.67 7.67
CA THR A 216 33.81 7.99 8.72
C THR A 216 33.91 9.50 8.89
N THR A 217 34.16 10.00 10.09
CA THR A 217 34.14 11.44 10.41
C THR A 217 35.16 12.27 9.65
N LYS A 218 36.18 11.68 9.05
CA LYS A 218 37.32 12.42 8.49
C LYS A 218 37.49 12.39 6.96
N ASP A 219 36.95 11.38 6.24
CA ASP A 219 37.33 11.19 4.83
C ASP A 219 36.20 10.72 3.89
N SER A 220 34.95 11.00 4.22
CA SER A 220 33.80 10.48 3.44
C SER A 220 33.53 11.19 2.09
N THR A 221 34.38 12.15 1.68
CA THR A 221 34.22 12.88 0.41
C THR A 221 34.53 12.03 -0.83
N LYS A 222 35.18 10.85 -0.66
CA LYS A 222 35.42 9.88 -1.73
C LYS A 222 34.99 8.49 -1.28
N PRO A 223 33.69 8.22 -1.24
CA PRO A 223 33.16 6.96 -0.72
C PRO A 223 33.61 5.78 -1.58
N LYS A 224 34.08 4.72 -0.92
CA LYS A 224 34.33 3.43 -1.56
C LYS A 224 33.04 2.62 -1.57
N TRP A 225 32.41 2.54 -2.72
CA TRP A 225 31.15 1.83 -2.90
C TRP A 225 31.37 0.33 -3.04
N LEU A 226 30.60 -0.45 -2.28
CA LEU A 226 30.55 -1.92 -2.33
C LEU A 226 29.13 -2.34 -2.66
N LEU A 227 28.97 -3.34 -3.51
CA LEU A 227 27.66 -3.88 -3.92
C LEU A 227 26.92 -4.54 -2.74
N SER A 228 27.67 -5.08 -1.79
CA SER A 228 27.18 -5.58 -0.51
C SER A 228 28.27 -5.33 0.51
N PRO A 229 28.00 -4.71 1.65
CA PRO A 229 29.03 -4.59 2.66
C PRO A 229 29.35 -5.99 3.19
N ARG A 230 30.64 -6.29 3.36
CA ARG A 230 31.07 -7.38 4.24
C ARG A 230 30.86 -6.90 5.68
N LEU A 231 29.62 -6.92 6.10
CA LEU A 231 29.27 -6.58 7.46
C LEU A 231 29.03 -7.89 8.20
N ASP A 232 29.63 -8.00 9.37
CA ASP A 232 29.23 -8.98 10.39
C ASP A 232 27.83 -8.63 10.96
N SER A 233 27.07 -7.77 10.28
CA SER A 233 25.84 -7.17 10.75
C SER A 233 24.82 -6.97 9.64
N CYS A 234 23.61 -7.35 9.91
CA CYS A 234 22.28 -6.95 9.41
C CYS A 234 22.04 -6.70 7.93
N ILE A 235 22.95 -6.89 7.01
CA ILE A 235 22.72 -6.60 5.60
C ILE A 235 22.75 -7.89 4.78
N VAL A 236 21.70 -8.03 4.01
CA VAL A 236 21.40 -9.15 3.10
C VAL A 236 22.65 -9.74 2.47
N SER A 237 23.03 -10.94 2.85
CA SER A 237 23.98 -11.72 2.08
C SER A 237 23.30 -12.30 0.85
N ASP A 238 23.96 -12.26 -0.30
CA ASP A 238 23.42 -12.68 -1.59
C ASP A 238 23.01 -14.15 -1.68
N SER A 239 23.30 -14.97 -0.68
CA SER A 239 22.80 -16.34 -0.54
C SER A 239 23.40 -17.04 0.68
N LEU A 240 22.58 -17.37 1.66
CA LEU A 240 22.92 -18.35 2.67
C LEU A 240 22.43 -19.72 2.20
N LYS A 241 23.35 -20.66 1.93
CA LYS A 241 22.97 -22.06 1.70
C LYS A 241 22.76 -22.72 3.05
N LEU A 242 21.50 -22.86 3.45
CA LEU A 242 21.14 -23.58 4.66
C LEU A 242 20.95 -25.07 4.37
N PRO A 243 21.30 -25.98 5.30
CA PRO A 243 21.10 -27.40 5.13
C PRO A 243 19.62 -27.73 4.87
N GLY A 244 19.34 -28.44 3.78
CA GLY A 244 17.99 -28.88 3.42
C GLY A 244 17.15 -27.87 2.60
N ILE A 245 17.66 -26.69 2.30
CA ILE A 245 16.99 -25.69 1.47
C ILE A 245 17.68 -25.64 0.11
N LYS A 246 16.92 -25.85 -0.96
CA LYS A 246 17.45 -26.00 -2.32
C LYS A 246 17.71 -24.69 -3.04
N ASP A 247 17.01 -23.61 -2.66
CA ASP A 247 17.01 -22.34 -3.36
C ASP A 247 17.72 -21.23 -2.57
N THR A 248 18.18 -20.21 -3.28
CA THR A 248 18.79 -19.01 -2.71
C THR A 248 17.75 -18.22 -1.94
N ILE A 249 17.92 -18.11 -0.62
CA ILE A 249 16.99 -17.43 0.28
C ILE A 249 17.58 -16.07 0.65
N GLU A 250 16.77 -15.04 0.68
CA GLU A 250 17.15 -13.79 1.31
C GLU A 250 17.37 -14.00 2.80
N SER A 251 18.50 -13.52 3.30
CA SER A 251 18.86 -13.66 4.70
C SER A 251 19.57 -12.42 5.22
N PHE A 252 19.38 -12.13 6.49
CA PHE A 252 20.19 -11.15 7.20
C PHE A 252 20.70 -11.74 8.51
N SER A 253 21.95 -11.42 8.84
CA SER A 253 22.58 -11.87 10.07
C SER A 253 22.28 -10.92 11.22
N LEU A 254 22.08 -11.48 12.40
CA LEU A 254 21.88 -10.78 13.67
C LEU A 254 23.07 -11.04 14.58
N LYS A 255 23.20 -10.29 15.69
CA LYS A 255 24.22 -10.54 16.70
C LYS A 255 24.11 -11.94 17.31
N ALA A 256 25.21 -12.38 17.93
CA ALA A 256 25.31 -13.66 18.64
C ALA A 256 25.05 -14.91 17.77
N GLY A 257 25.35 -14.85 16.46
CA GLY A 257 25.23 -15.99 15.55
C GLY A 257 23.80 -16.35 15.15
N TRP A 258 22.88 -15.41 15.28
CA TRP A 258 21.50 -15.55 14.80
C TRP A 258 21.37 -15.04 13.37
N THR A 259 20.46 -15.65 12.62
CA THR A 259 20.16 -15.28 11.23
C THR A 259 18.65 -15.32 11.01
N VAL A 260 18.14 -14.39 10.22
CA VAL A 260 16.73 -14.42 9.73
C VAL A 260 16.74 -14.72 8.24
N THR A 261 15.84 -15.60 7.82
CA THR A 261 15.57 -15.86 6.40
C THR A 261 14.11 -15.61 6.09
N ILE A 262 13.83 -15.22 4.85
CA ILE A 262 12.47 -15.06 4.34
C ILE A 262 12.30 -16.02 3.16
N SER A 263 11.27 -16.85 3.23
CA SER A 263 10.87 -17.72 2.14
C SER A 263 9.37 -17.89 2.12
N ARG A 264 8.75 -17.66 0.97
CA ARG A 264 7.30 -17.76 0.79
C ARG A 264 6.51 -16.97 1.86
N GLY A 265 7.03 -15.81 2.27
CA GLY A 265 6.48 -14.91 3.28
C GLY A 265 6.71 -15.34 4.73
N ILE A 266 7.21 -16.54 4.98
CA ILE A 266 7.52 -17.02 6.33
C ILE A 266 8.93 -16.58 6.70
N ARG A 267 9.06 -15.87 7.82
CA ARG A 267 10.35 -15.51 8.40
C ARG A 267 10.80 -16.60 9.36
N THR A 268 12.00 -17.14 9.14
CA THR A 268 12.59 -18.16 10.01
C THR A 268 13.79 -17.56 10.73
N LEU A 269 13.76 -17.62 12.06
CA LEU A 269 14.90 -17.23 12.89
C LEU A 269 15.73 -18.47 13.18
N TRP A 270 17.04 -18.38 12.85
CA TRP A 270 18.01 -19.47 12.95
C TRP A 270 19.05 -19.17 14.02
N LYS A 271 19.47 -20.22 14.74
CA LYS A 271 20.65 -20.19 15.59
C LYS A 271 21.72 -21.10 15.00
N GLY A 272 22.75 -20.51 14.40
CA GLY A 272 23.67 -21.27 13.57
C GLY A 272 22.93 -21.90 12.39
N ASN A 273 22.94 -23.22 12.28
CA ASN A 273 22.29 -23.99 11.20
C ASN A 273 20.94 -24.60 11.60
N GLU A 274 20.42 -24.28 12.79
CA GLU A 274 19.17 -24.86 13.29
C GLU A 274 18.06 -23.82 13.30
N PRO A 275 16.86 -24.14 12.71
CA PRO A 275 15.72 -23.24 12.79
C PRO A 275 15.17 -23.23 14.22
N ALA A 276 15.02 -22.04 14.79
CA ALA A 276 14.53 -21.86 16.15
C ALA A 276 13.04 -21.48 16.19
N VAL A 277 12.61 -20.58 15.31
CA VAL A 277 11.21 -20.12 15.23
C VAL A 277 10.82 -19.78 13.80
N TRP A 278 9.57 -20.13 13.44
CA TRP A 278 8.86 -19.68 12.24
C TRP A 278 7.85 -18.59 12.61
N ILE A 279 7.94 -17.44 11.95
CA ILE A 279 7.13 -16.26 12.22
C ILE A 279 6.25 -15.97 11.01
N TRP A 280 4.94 -15.91 11.23
CA TRP A 280 3.93 -15.55 10.22
C TRP A 280 3.61 -14.07 10.34
N GLY A 281 4.57 -13.23 10.00
CA GLY A 281 4.44 -11.80 10.21
C GLY A 281 5.77 -11.10 10.10
N ASP A 282 5.98 -10.08 10.92
CA ASP A 282 7.12 -9.18 10.82
C ASP A 282 8.08 -9.33 11.99
N ILE A 283 9.37 -9.09 11.71
CA ILE A 283 10.42 -8.93 12.71
C ILE A 283 10.88 -7.48 12.61
N THR A 284 10.74 -6.73 13.68
CA THR A 284 11.31 -5.40 13.80
C THR A 284 12.62 -5.48 14.59
N TYR A 285 13.66 -4.95 13.99
CA TYR A 285 15.00 -4.92 14.53
C TYR A 285 15.53 -3.48 14.51
N ASP A 286 16.07 -3.03 15.64
CA ASP A 286 16.77 -1.74 15.73
C ASP A 286 18.27 -2.00 15.98
N PRO A 287 19.18 -1.63 15.06
CA PRO A 287 20.62 -1.81 15.23
C PRO A 287 21.18 -1.14 16.51
N ARG A 288 20.51 -0.12 17.03
CA ARG A 288 20.87 0.55 18.30
C ARG A 288 20.51 -0.28 19.53
N ASN A 289 19.65 -1.31 19.37
CA ASN A 289 19.28 -2.27 20.40
C ASN A 289 19.40 -3.72 19.86
N PRO A 290 20.61 -4.16 19.51
CA PRO A 290 20.85 -5.33 18.65
C PRO A 290 20.53 -6.67 19.30
N PHE A 291 20.19 -6.69 20.57
CA PHE A 291 19.79 -7.91 21.29
C PHE A 291 18.28 -8.05 21.43
N ARG A 292 17.50 -7.10 20.88
CA ARG A 292 16.04 -7.12 20.94
C ARG A 292 15.42 -7.27 19.56
N LEU A 293 14.52 -8.25 19.44
CA LEU A 293 13.64 -8.42 18.27
C LEU A 293 12.20 -8.23 18.72
N ASP A 294 11.47 -7.33 18.08
CA ASP A 294 10.04 -7.19 18.26
C ASP A 294 9.31 -7.97 17.16
N ILE A 295 8.46 -8.88 17.58
CA ILE A 295 7.79 -9.84 16.70
C ILE A 295 6.30 -9.50 16.61
N SER A 296 5.82 -9.31 15.39
CA SER A 296 4.40 -9.17 15.05
C SER A 296 3.95 -10.37 14.22
N ASP A 297 3.53 -11.42 14.90
CA ASP A 297 3.06 -12.67 14.29
C ASP A 297 1.52 -12.73 14.34
N ILE A 298 0.86 -13.00 13.22
CA ILE A 298 -0.62 -13.02 13.16
C ILE A 298 -1.28 -14.05 14.09
N ARG A 299 -0.53 -15.04 14.58
CA ARG A 299 -1.02 -16.09 15.48
C ARG A 299 -1.00 -15.66 16.95
N TYR A 300 -0.27 -14.60 17.28
CA TYR A 300 -0.01 -14.16 18.65
C TYR A 300 -0.22 -12.66 18.81
N GLU A 301 -0.42 -12.20 20.05
CA GLU A 301 -0.18 -10.79 20.41
C GLU A 301 1.30 -10.47 20.19
N SER A 302 1.64 -9.24 19.82
CA SER A 302 3.05 -8.84 19.62
C SER A 302 3.91 -9.18 20.82
N TYR A 303 5.09 -9.75 20.60
CA TYR A 303 6.00 -10.20 21.65
C TYR A 303 7.46 -9.87 21.31
N THR A 304 8.33 -10.01 22.29
CA THR A 304 9.76 -9.68 22.17
C THR A 304 10.61 -10.92 22.36
N ILE A 305 11.67 -11.03 21.58
CA ILE A 305 12.74 -12.00 21.79
C ILE A 305 14.00 -11.24 22.19
N ILE A 306 14.64 -11.63 23.29
CA ILE A 306 15.90 -11.07 23.75
C ILE A 306 17.03 -12.06 23.46
N LEU A 307 17.98 -11.64 22.64
CA LEU A 307 19.21 -12.37 22.33
C LEU A 307 20.30 -12.07 23.38
N PRO A 308 21.28 -12.94 23.64
CA PRO A 308 21.49 -14.29 23.08
C PRO A 308 20.75 -15.39 23.84
N ASP A 309 20.18 -15.08 25.02
CA ASP A 309 19.67 -16.07 25.99
C ASP A 309 18.29 -16.61 25.60
N TRP A 310 17.75 -16.17 24.46
CA TRP A 310 16.42 -16.58 24.02
C TRP A 310 15.33 -16.40 25.08
N LYS A 311 15.30 -15.25 25.72
CA LYS A 311 14.20 -14.93 26.62
C LYS A 311 13.00 -14.50 25.82
N LEU A 312 12.08 -15.43 25.63
CA LEU A 312 10.78 -15.18 25.00
C LEU A 312 9.83 -14.55 26.04
N SER A 313 9.29 -13.37 25.76
CA SER A 313 8.13 -12.90 26.49
C SER A 313 6.95 -13.80 26.06
N ASN A 314 6.41 -14.55 26.99
CA ASN A 314 5.39 -15.59 26.75
C ASN A 314 4.28 -15.11 25.77
N PRO A 315 4.30 -15.49 24.46
CA PRO A 315 3.36 -14.96 23.49
C PRO A 315 1.95 -15.49 23.76
N LYS A 316 0.99 -14.59 23.82
CA LYS A 316 -0.42 -14.96 23.98
C LYS A 316 -1.05 -15.17 22.62
N PRO A 317 -1.73 -16.30 22.39
CA PRO A 317 -2.45 -16.52 21.15
C PRO A 317 -3.50 -15.45 20.90
N THR A 318 -3.66 -15.03 19.64
CA THR A 318 -4.76 -14.15 19.24
C THR A 318 -6.10 -14.93 19.28
N PRO A 319 -7.24 -14.23 19.47
CA PRO A 319 -8.56 -14.87 19.48
C PRO A 319 -9.04 -15.29 18.07
N PHE A 320 -8.25 -15.06 17.05
CA PHE A 320 -8.59 -15.31 15.64
C PHE A 320 -7.78 -16.49 15.12
N PRO A 321 -8.41 -17.57 14.62
CA PRO A 321 -7.70 -18.67 13.97
C PRO A 321 -6.95 -18.17 12.73
N CYS A 322 -5.74 -18.68 12.52
CA CYS A 322 -4.89 -18.35 11.38
C CYS A 322 -4.54 -19.59 10.57
N SER A 323 -4.44 -19.45 9.26
CA SER A 323 -4.04 -20.49 8.32
C SER A 323 -3.03 -19.95 7.32
N TYR A 324 -2.23 -20.85 6.77
CA TYR A 324 -1.31 -20.55 5.67
C TYR A 324 -1.63 -21.46 4.50
N TYR A 325 -1.73 -20.89 3.30
CA TYR A 325 -1.92 -21.60 2.04
C TYR A 325 -0.79 -21.23 1.09
N ASP A 326 -0.42 -22.15 0.21
CA ASP A 326 0.60 -21.96 -0.81
C ASP A 326 0.15 -22.54 -2.16
N ASN A 327 -1.00 -22.09 -2.64
CA ASN A 327 -1.55 -22.51 -3.94
C ASN A 327 -2.65 -21.54 -4.41
N PRO A 328 -2.49 -20.81 -5.53
CA PRO A 328 -1.31 -20.74 -6.39
C PRO A 328 -0.21 -19.80 -5.86
N LEU A 329 -0.50 -18.96 -4.87
CA LEU A 329 0.42 -18.04 -4.22
C LEU A 329 0.44 -18.27 -2.71
N PRO A 330 1.53 -17.89 -2.00
CA PRO A 330 1.54 -17.90 -0.56
C PRO A 330 0.52 -16.89 0.00
N VAL A 331 -0.26 -17.31 0.99
CA VAL A 331 -1.32 -16.49 1.60
C VAL A 331 -1.36 -16.72 3.10
N PHE A 332 -1.28 -15.66 3.87
CA PHE A 332 -1.69 -15.67 5.27
C PHE A 332 -3.18 -15.35 5.38
N VAL A 333 -3.90 -16.21 6.09
CA VAL A 333 -5.34 -16.06 6.29
C VAL A 333 -5.66 -15.95 7.78
N ILE A 334 -6.46 -14.97 8.12
CA ILE A 334 -7.02 -14.77 9.46
C ILE A 334 -8.52 -15.01 9.35
N HIS A 335 -9.02 -15.95 10.13
CA HIS A 335 -10.45 -16.29 10.16
C HIS A 335 -11.16 -15.49 11.27
N PRO A 336 -12.46 -15.20 11.12
CA PRO A 336 -13.26 -14.74 12.25
C PRO A 336 -13.27 -15.80 13.36
N SER A 337 -13.62 -15.40 14.58
CA SER A 337 -13.72 -16.38 15.66
C SER A 337 -14.78 -17.47 15.31
N ASN A 338 -14.58 -18.69 15.78
CA ASN A 338 -15.48 -19.84 15.50
C ASN A 338 -16.95 -19.63 15.93
N LYS A 339 -17.23 -18.54 16.66
CA LYS A 339 -18.58 -18.18 17.11
C LYS A 339 -19.31 -17.25 16.14
N VAL A 340 -18.66 -16.84 15.06
CA VAL A 340 -19.20 -15.87 14.10
C VAL A 340 -19.31 -16.53 12.72
N GLU A 341 -20.49 -16.46 12.11
CA GLU A 341 -20.72 -16.96 10.75
C GLU A 341 -19.85 -16.20 9.74
N VAL A 342 -19.18 -16.95 8.87
CA VAL A 342 -18.36 -16.39 7.78
C VAL A 342 -19.28 -15.80 6.71
N LYS A 343 -19.05 -14.54 6.32
CA LYS A 343 -19.90 -13.83 5.35
C LYS A 343 -19.18 -13.02 4.29
N GLY A 344 -17.88 -12.78 4.44
CA GLY A 344 -17.11 -11.98 3.50
C GLY A 344 -15.64 -12.36 3.47
N LEU A 345 -14.98 -12.02 2.38
CA LEU A 345 -13.55 -12.20 2.15
C LEU A 345 -12.93 -10.85 1.75
N LEU A 346 -11.93 -10.41 2.50
CA LEU A 346 -11.07 -9.29 2.13
C LEU A 346 -9.70 -9.82 1.72
N VAL A 347 -9.29 -9.56 0.49
CA VAL A 347 -7.97 -9.91 -0.03
C VAL A 347 -7.12 -8.65 -0.12
N THR A 348 -5.94 -8.67 0.46
CA THR A 348 -4.94 -7.61 0.37
C THR A 348 -3.66 -8.10 -0.29
N ALA A 349 -3.03 -7.24 -1.10
CA ALA A 349 -1.75 -7.50 -1.74
C ALA A 349 -1.02 -6.18 -2.03
N TYR A 350 0.31 -6.24 -2.16
CA TYR A 350 1.14 -5.10 -2.57
C TYR A 350 1.96 -5.41 -3.82
N GLY A 351 2.89 -6.36 -3.75
CA GLY A 351 3.61 -6.97 -4.86
C GLY A 351 4.42 -5.99 -5.71
N ALA A 352 5.18 -5.08 -5.11
CA ALA A 352 6.03 -4.13 -5.82
C ALA A 352 7.27 -3.75 -5.00
N TYR A 353 8.32 -3.27 -5.69
CA TYR A 353 9.55 -2.69 -5.12
C TYR A 353 10.34 -3.64 -4.22
N GLY A 354 10.12 -4.96 -4.31
CA GLY A 354 10.71 -5.89 -3.36
C GLY A 354 10.27 -5.68 -1.91
N THR A 355 9.18 -4.93 -1.68
CA THR A 355 8.64 -4.70 -0.34
C THR A 355 7.97 -5.97 0.16
N PRO A 356 8.39 -6.53 1.30
CA PRO A 356 7.76 -7.71 1.87
C PRO A 356 6.34 -7.40 2.35
N THR A 357 5.50 -8.42 2.35
CA THR A 357 4.13 -8.32 2.86
C THR A 357 4.14 -8.17 4.38
N HIS A 358 3.63 -7.05 4.87
CA HIS A 358 3.53 -6.78 6.31
C HIS A 358 2.28 -7.44 6.89
N ALA A 359 2.39 -8.72 7.21
CA ALA A 359 1.29 -9.50 7.75
C ALA A 359 1.02 -9.25 9.25
N GLY A 360 2.05 -8.88 10.01
CA GLY A 360 1.97 -8.74 11.47
C GLY A 360 0.91 -7.73 11.96
N SER A 361 0.60 -6.70 11.18
CA SER A 361 -0.39 -5.68 11.53
C SER A 361 -1.81 -5.94 10.98
N LEU A 362 -2.08 -7.12 10.46
CA LEU A 362 -3.38 -7.41 9.81
C LEU A 362 -4.54 -7.41 10.80
N ILE A 363 -4.35 -7.97 11.99
CA ILE A 363 -5.42 -8.02 13.00
C ILE A 363 -5.80 -6.62 13.42
N GLU A 364 -4.82 -5.76 13.72
CA GLU A 364 -5.03 -4.38 14.14
C GLU A 364 -5.79 -3.58 13.09
N LYS A 365 -5.43 -3.75 11.83
CA LYS A 365 -6.07 -3.03 10.71
C LYS A 365 -7.49 -3.50 10.42
N TRP A 366 -7.79 -4.79 10.61
CA TRP A 366 -9.01 -5.43 10.10
C TRP A 366 -9.90 -6.03 11.19
N LYS A 367 -9.55 -5.91 12.48
CA LYS A 367 -10.32 -6.43 13.63
C LYS A 367 -11.83 -6.18 13.53
N PRO A 368 -12.32 -4.97 13.15
CA PRO A 368 -13.76 -4.76 13.05
C PRO A 368 -14.45 -5.65 12.01
N LEU A 369 -13.77 -6.02 10.92
CA LEU A 369 -14.30 -6.96 9.92
C LEU A 369 -14.24 -8.39 10.43
N LEU A 370 -13.14 -8.81 11.06
CA LEU A 370 -13.01 -10.13 11.70
C LEU A 370 -14.13 -10.38 12.70
N LEU A 371 -14.46 -9.37 13.54
CA LEU A 371 -15.57 -9.44 14.50
C LEU A 371 -16.95 -9.60 13.84
N ARG A 372 -17.06 -9.36 12.53
CA ARG A 372 -18.30 -9.41 11.75
C ARG A 372 -18.35 -10.57 10.74
N GLY A 373 -17.42 -11.51 10.84
CA GLY A 373 -17.44 -12.69 9.99
C GLY A 373 -16.70 -12.54 8.65
N TRP A 374 -15.81 -11.55 8.53
CA TRP A 374 -14.93 -11.45 7.37
C TRP A 374 -13.67 -12.27 7.57
N ILE A 375 -13.27 -13.00 6.53
CA ILE A 375 -11.95 -13.60 6.41
C ILE A 375 -11.02 -12.53 5.83
N ILE A 376 -9.80 -12.43 6.37
CA ILE A 376 -8.76 -11.53 5.88
C ILE A 376 -7.63 -12.37 5.28
N ALA A 377 -7.35 -12.18 4.01
CA ALA A 377 -6.30 -12.89 3.29
C ALA A 377 -5.23 -11.91 2.78
N SER A 378 -3.99 -12.11 3.18
CA SER A 378 -2.83 -11.34 2.73
C SER A 378 -2.02 -12.18 1.76
N VAL A 379 -2.06 -11.83 0.48
CA VAL A 379 -1.43 -12.58 -0.61
C VAL A 379 -0.06 -12.03 -0.93
N MET A 380 0.95 -12.89 -0.91
CA MET A 380 2.30 -12.57 -1.34
C MET A 380 2.37 -12.76 -2.85
N VAL A 381 2.66 -11.68 -3.56
CA VAL A 381 2.58 -11.64 -5.03
C VAL A 381 3.97 -11.43 -5.60
N PRO A 382 4.33 -12.02 -6.76
CA PRO A 382 5.57 -11.69 -7.45
C PRO A 382 5.79 -10.19 -7.57
N GLY A 383 7.01 -9.73 -7.28
CA GLY A 383 7.34 -8.31 -7.12
C GLY A 383 7.49 -7.86 -5.67
N SER A 384 7.02 -8.68 -4.70
CA SER A 384 7.25 -8.46 -3.26
C SER A 384 8.59 -9.06 -2.80
N GLY A 385 9.05 -8.64 -1.62
CA GLY A 385 10.24 -9.18 -0.94
C GLY A 385 9.96 -10.41 -0.06
N ASP A 386 8.95 -11.20 -0.41
CA ASP A 386 8.51 -12.34 0.41
C ASP A 386 9.22 -13.65 0.06
N ASP A 387 10.05 -13.64 -0.98
CA ASP A 387 10.83 -14.78 -1.45
C ASP A 387 12.13 -14.31 -2.13
N THR A 388 12.65 -15.04 -3.08
CA THR A 388 13.94 -14.82 -3.77
C THR A 388 13.98 -13.52 -4.60
N LYS A 389 15.17 -13.14 -5.06
CA LYS A 389 15.34 -12.03 -6.01
C LYS A 389 14.66 -12.29 -7.36
N GLU A 390 14.57 -13.54 -7.76
CA GLU A 390 13.85 -13.98 -8.96
C GLU A 390 12.35 -13.68 -8.81
N TRP A 391 11.78 -13.95 -7.64
CA TRP A 391 10.40 -13.64 -7.30
C TRP A 391 10.09 -12.13 -7.43
N ILE A 392 11.01 -11.26 -7.01
CA ILE A 392 10.88 -9.81 -7.20
C ILE A 392 10.82 -9.48 -8.70
N LYS A 393 11.74 -10.04 -9.50
CA LYS A 393 11.80 -9.80 -10.95
C LYS A 393 10.58 -10.32 -11.71
N GLU A 394 9.97 -11.41 -11.24
CA GLU A 394 8.75 -11.98 -11.82
C GLU A 394 7.52 -11.07 -11.71
N GLY A 395 7.56 -10.05 -10.86
CA GLY A 395 6.51 -9.03 -10.73
C GLY A 395 6.84 -7.70 -11.39
N GLN A 396 8.03 -7.52 -11.99
CA GLN A 396 8.50 -6.25 -12.50
C GLN A 396 8.40 -6.12 -14.03
N ARG A 397 8.26 -4.88 -14.53
CA ARG A 397 8.34 -4.51 -15.94
C ARG A 397 7.42 -5.38 -16.82
N LEU A 398 8.00 -6.12 -17.79
CA LEU A 398 7.27 -6.98 -18.73
C LEU A 398 6.54 -8.14 -18.03
N ASN A 399 6.96 -8.51 -16.83
CA ASN A 399 6.37 -9.62 -16.07
C ASN A 399 5.18 -9.20 -15.18
N ARG A 400 4.87 -7.90 -15.10
CA ARG A 400 3.79 -7.39 -14.22
C ARG A 400 2.43 -8.03 -14.48
N LEU A 401 2.11 -8.32 -15.74
CA LEU A 401 0.87 -9.00 -16.12
C LEU A 401 0.76 -10.38 -15.43
N HIS A 402 1.87 -11.13 -15.35
CA HIS A 402 1.92 -12.42 -14.66
C HIS A 402 1.50 -12.29 -13.18
N ALA A 403 2.02 -11.31 -12.46
CA ALA A 403 1.64 -11.06 -11.06
C ALA A 403 0.13 -10.77 -10.91
N ILE A 404 -0.47 -10.01 -11.83
CA ILE A 404 -1.91 -9.71 -11.86
C ILE A 404 -2.73 -10.98 -12.09
N GLU A 405 -2.31 -11.83 -13.03
CA GLU A 405 -2.99 -13.10 -13.34
C GLU A 405 -2.88 -14.10 -12.17
N MET A 406 -1.72 -14.16 -11.52
CA MET A 406 -1.55 -15.03 -10.35
C MET A 406 -2.41 -14.57 -9.18
N LEU A 407 -2.49 -13.27 -8.89
CA LEU A 407 -3.41 -12.75 -7.88
C LEU A 407 -4.88 -13.03 -8.24
N THR A 408 -5.25 -12.91 -9.52
CA THR A 408 -6.60 -13.25 -9.99
C THR A 408 -6.95 -14.72 -9.69
N LYS A 409 -6.02 -15.65 -9.95
CA LYS A 409 -6.19 -17.08 -9.65
C LYS A 409 -6.29 -17.32 -8.14
N SER A 410 -5.44 -16.65 -7.34
CA SER A 410 -5.50 -16.73 -5.87
C SER A 410 -6.85 -16.28 -5.31
N VAL A 411 -7.40 -15.16 -5.81
CA VAL A 411 -8.73 -14.69 -5.38
C VAL A 411 -9.79 -15.75 -5.67
N LYS A 412 -9.80 -16.35 -6.85
CA LYS A 412 -10.74 -17.43 -7.21
C LYS A 412 -10.58 -18.66 -6.31
N SER A 413 -9.33 -19.10 -6.11
CA SER A 413 -9.04 -20.25 -5.25
C SER A 413 -9.55 -20.04 -3.83
N MET A 414 -9.36 -18.83 -3.26
CA MET A 414 -9.87 -18.52 -1.92
C MET A 414 -11.41 -18.39 -1.87
N GLN A 415 -12.05 -17.89 -2.93
CA GLN A 415 -13.51 -17.87 -3.03
C GLN A 415 -14.08 -19.30 -3.00
N ASP A 416 -13.45 -20.21 -3.74
CA ASP A 416 -13.85 -21.61 -3.80
C ASP A 416 -13.59 -22.32 -2.46
N GLU A 417 -12.41 -22.13 -1.86
CA GLU A 417 -12.01 -22.71 -0.57
C GLU A 417 -12.96 -22.32 0.56
N PHE A 418 -13.35 -21.03 0.61
CA PHE A 418 -14.18 -20.52 1.71
C PHE A 418 -15.68 -20.47 1.39
N GLY A 419 -16.09 -20.88 0.19
CA GLY A 419 -17.49 -20.81 -0.25
C GLY A 419 -18.04 -19.38 -0.33
N ILE A 420 -17.18 -18.38 -0.60
CA ILE A 420 -17.56 -16.96 -0.64
C ILE A 420 -17.65 -16.49 -2.08
N GLY A 421 -18.84 -16.04 -2.49
CA GLY A 421 -19.05 -15.53 -3.84
C GLY A 421 -18.45 -14.12 -4.07
N PRO A 422 -18.33 -13.72 -5.35
CA PRO A 422 -17.78 -12.41 -5.74
C PRO A 422 -18.42 -11.20 -5.05
N THR A 423 -19.72 -11.22 -4.84
CA THR A 423 -20.47 -10.11 -4.21
C THR A 423 -20.07 -9.83 -2.76
N ASN A 424 -19.52 -10.83 -2.09
CA ASN A 424 -19.03 -10.75 -0.71
C ASN A 424 -17.49 -10.78 -0.63
N THR A 425 -16.82 -10.61 -1.77
CA THR A 425 -15.36 -10.50 -1.86
C THR A 425 -14.96 -9.05 -2.12
N ALA A 426 -14.02 -8.55 -1.33
CA ALA A 426 -13.42 -7.23 -1.49
C ALA A 426 -11.91 -7.35 -1.74
N LEU A 427 -11.36 -6.45 -2.57
CA LEU A 427 -9.92 -6.25 -2.70
C LEU A 427 -9.51 -4.97 -1.99
N TYR A 428 -8.38 -5.02 -1.31
CA TYR A 428 -7.75 -3.85 -0.71
C TYR A 428 -6.32 -3.68 -1.22
N GLY A 429 -5.97 -2.44 -1.59
CA GLY A 429 -4.60 -2.08 -1.93
C GLY A 429 -4.31 -0.60 -1.71
N ARG A 430 -3.05 -0.31 -1.40
CA ARG A 430 -2.56 1.06 -1.24
C ARG A 430 -1.42 1.31 -2.20
N SER A 431 -1.29 2.56 -2.72
CA SER A 431 -0.18 2.95 -3.59
C SER A 431 -0.04 1.98 -4.78
N ALA A 432 1.13 1.39 -5.00
CA ALA A 432 1.37 0.35 -6.00
C ALA A 432 0.50 -0.92 -5.79
N GLY A 433 0.19 -1.27 -4.53
CA GLY A 433 -0.80 -2.31 -4.23
C GLY A 433 -2.20 -1.94 -4.70
N GLY A 434 -2.56 -0.63 -4.63
CA GLY A 434 -3.80 -0.11 -5.22
C GLY A 434 -3.84 -0.30 -6.73
N LEU A 435 -2.73 -0.09 -7.44
CA LEU A 435 -2.61 -0.39 -8.87
C LEU A 435 -2.85 -1.88 -9.16
N LEU A 436 -2.18 -2.75 -8.41
CA LEU A 436 -2.27 -4.20 -8.58
C LEU A 436 -3.71 -4.71 -8.43
N VAL A 437 -4.35 -4.42 -7.29
CA VAL A 437 -5.71 -4.92 -7.02
C VAL A 437 -6.76 -4.28 -7.93
N THR A 438 -6.55 -3.03 -8.35
CA THR A 438 -7.42 -2.37 -9.31
C THR A 438 -7.30 -3.01 -10.69
N SER A 439 -6.07 -3.34 -11.14
CA SER A 439 -5.86 -4.06 -12.40
C SER A 439 -6.59 -5.41 -12.40
N VAL A 440 -6.53 -6.16 -11.29
CA VAL A 440 -7.29 -7.43 -11.13
C VAL A 440 -8.80 -7.19 -11.26
N ALA A 441 -9.35 -6.21 -10.54
CA ALA A 441 -10.79 -5.94 -10.54
C ALA A 441 -11.32 -5.47 -11.90
N ILE A 442 -10.54 -4.65 -12.60
CA ILE A 442 -10.95 -4.07 -13.90
C ILE A 442 -10.79 -5.08 -15.04
N ARG A 443 -9.72 -5.88 -15.04
CA ARG A 443 -9.45 -6.88 -16.09
C ARG A 443 -10.32 -8.13 -15.95
N THR A 444 -10.85 -8.39 -14.75
CA THR A 444 -11.75 -9.52 -14.50
C THR A 444 -13.08 -9.01 -13.90
N PRO A 445 -13.93 -8.34 -14.68
CA PRO A 445 -15.20 -7.81 -14.20
C PRO A 445 -16.06 -8.91 -13.59
N GLY A 446 -16.63 -8.65 -12.41
CA GLY A 446 -17.44 -9.63 -11.69
C GLY A 446 -16.67 -10.60 -10.81
N LEU A 447 -15.33 -10.55 -10.79
CA LEU A 447 -14.51 -11.34 -9.86
C LEU A 447 -14.76 -10.92 -8.40
N VAL A 448 -14.94 -9.63 -8.15
CA VAL A 448 -15.17 -9.08 -6.80
C VAL A 448 -16.30 -8.05 -6.82
N GLY A 449 -16.99 -7.91 -5.70
CA GLY A 449 -18.08 -6.95 -5.53
C GLY A 449 -17.61 -5.59 -5.02
N SER A 450 -16.46 -5.54 -4.35
CA SER A 450 -15.94 -4.32 -3.72
C SER A 450 -14.46 -4.12 -3.97
N LEU A 451 -14.07 -2.84 -4.15
CA LEU A 451 -12.69 -2.37 -4.27
C LEU A 451 -12.45 -1.25 -3.26
N TYR A 452 -11.49 -1.42 -2.36
CA TYR A 452 -11.05 -0.42 -1.41
C TYR A 452 -9.60 -0.06 -1.68
N ILE A 453 -9.34 1.22 -2.01
CA ILE A 453 -8.03 1.69 -2.44
C ILE A 453 -7.64 2.99 -1.74
N GLU A 454 -6.38 3.04 -1.29
CA GLU A 454 -5.81 4.21 -0.60
C GLU A 454 -4.63 4.75 -1.37
N SER A 455 -4.61 6.06 -1.66
CA SER A 455 -3.58 6.73 -2.46
C SER A 455 -3.10 5.86 -3.64
N PRO A 456 -4.02 5.32 -4.47
CA PRO A 456 -3.69 4.29 -5.44
C PRO A 456 -3.00 4.88 -6.67
N TYR A 457 -1.90 4.26 -7.10
CA TYR A 457 -1.14 4.61 -8.30
C TYR A 457 -1.84 4.03 -9.55
N LEU A 458 -2.67 4.80 -10.24
CA LEU A 458 -3.59 4.28 -11.26
C LEU A 458 -3.34 4.75 -12.69
N ASP A 459 -2.90 5.99 -12.90
CA ASP A 459 -2.66 6.55 -14.23
C ASP A 459 -1.22 6.29 -14.70
N ILE A 460 -0.81 5.01 -14.59
CA ILE A 460 0.58 4.58 -14.73
C ILE A 460 1.19 4.96 -16.08
N LEU A 461 0.48 4.79 -17.20
CA LEU A 461 0.99 5.16 -18.52
C LEU A 461 1.34 6.63 -18.61
N ARG A 462 0.50 7.48 -18.04
CA ARG A 462 0.76 8.92 -17.97
C ARG A 462 1.97 9.21 -17.11
N THR A 463 2.09 8.58 -15.95
CA THR A 463 3.16 8.86 -14.99
C THR A 463 4.51 8.38 -15.53
N ILE A 464 4.65 7.12 -15.95
CA ILE A 464 5.94 6.59 -16.44
C ILE A 464 6.37 7.16 -17.82
N SER A 465 5.45 7.78 -18.56
CA SER A 465 5.76 8.48 -19.81
C SER A 465 6.16 9.95 -19.63
N ASN A 466 6.12 10.48 -18.40
CA ASN A 466 6.40 11.89 -18.10
C ASN A 466 7.57 12.06 -17.13
N PRO A 467 8.80 12.26 -17.63
CA PRO A 467 9.98 12.39 -16.77
C PRO A 467 10.01 13.65 -15.90
N GLY A 468 9.06 14.57 -16.09
CA GLY A 468 8.91 15.77 -15.26
C GLY A 468 8.11 15.55 -13.98
N LEU A 469 7.56 14.35 -13.75
CA LEU A 469 6.89 14.02 -12.50
C LEU A 469 7.89 13.56 -11.43
N PRO A 470 7.63 13.77 -10.13
CA PRO A 470 8.61 13.60 -9.06
C PRO A 470 9.25 12.21 -9.03
N LEU A 471 8.46 11.15 -9.16
CA LEU A 471 8.95 9.77 -9.00
C LEU A 471 9.20 9.02 -10.31
N THR A 472 8.83 9.55 -11.49
CA THR A 472 8.87 8.80 -12.76
C THR A 472 10.22 8.14 -13.04
N LYS A 473 11.33 8.80 -12.71
CA LYS A 473 12.66 8.25 -12.95
C LYS A 473 13.01 7.13 -11.97
N LEU A 474 12.56 7.22 -10.72
CA LEU A 474 12.71 6.18 -9.72
C LEU A 474 11.88 4.93 -10.08
N GLU A 475 10.74 5.11 -10.76
CA GLU A 475 9.87 4.02 -11.22
C GLU A 475 10.44 3.19 -12.40
N THR A 476 11.56 3.63 -12.98
CA THR A 476 12.17 2.95 -14.15
C THR A 476 12.59 1.53 -13.84
N SER A 477 13.05 1.24 -12.63
CA SER A 477 13.46 -0.11 -12.22
C SER A 477 12.26 -1.04 -12.05
N GLU A 478 11.13 -0.54 -11.56
CA GLU A 478 9.93 -1.33 -11.26
C GLU A 478 9.05 -1.55 -12.50
N TYR A 479 8.73 -0.48 -13.25
CA TYR A 479 7.78 -0.55 -14.36
C TYR A 479 8.44 -0.43 -15.74
N GLY A 480 9.65 0.14 -15.82
CA GLY A 480 10.32 0.46 -17.08
C GLY A 480 9.68 1.64 -17.80
N THR A 481 10.50 2.32 -18.62
CA THR A 481 10.08 3.52 -19.38
C THR A 481 10.36 3.40 -20.88
N SER A 482 10.90 2.27 -21.34
CA SER A 482 11.13 2.01 -22.75
C SER A 482 9.82 1.83 -23.54
N PRO A 483 9.80 2.03 -24.86
CA PRO A 483 8.62 1.80 -25.69
C PRO A 483 7.95 0.45 -25.46
N ILE A 484 8.71 -0.63 -25.34
CA ILE A 484 8.17 -1.97 -25.11
C ILE A 484 7.51 -2.08 -23.72
N ASN A 485 8.09 -1.44 -22.69
CA ASN A 485 7.49 -1.41 -21.36
C ASN A 485 6.16 -0.65 -21.38
N LEU A 486 6.07 0.49 -22.07
CA LEU A 486 4.83 1.25 -22.19
C LEU A 486 3.74 0.48 -22.94
N ILE A 487 4.09 -0.22 -24.01
CA ILE A 487 3.15 -1.09 -24.76
C ILE A 487 2.61 -2.18 -23.84
N THR A 488 3.49 -2.92 -23.15
CA THR A 488 3.10 -3.98 -22.22
C THR A 488 2.28 -3.42 -21.05
N THR A 489 2.64 -2.25 -20.51
CA THR A 489 1.88 -1.59 -19.44
C THR A 489 0.44 -1.27 -19.88
N ALA A 490 0.23 -0.88 -21.13
CA ALA A 490 -1.12 -0.62 -21.64
C ALA A 490 -2.01 -1.87 -21.63
N GLU A 491 -1.42 -3.07 -21.74
CA GLU A 491 -2.18 -4.34 -21.73
C GLU A 491 -2.80 -4.65 -20.36
N TRP A 492 -2.26 -4.10 -19.29
CA TRP A 492 -2.73 -4.37 -17.93
C TRP A 492 -3.11 -3.12 -17.12
N SER A 493 -2.78 -1.91 -17.59
CA SER A 493 -3.15 -0.65 -16.93
C SER A 493 -4.66 -0.56 -16.70
N PRO A 494 -5.13 -0.36 -15.45
CA PRO A 494 -6.57 -0.37 -15.17
C PRO A 494 -7.30 0.75 -15.91
N MET A 495 -6.66 1.89 -16.10
CA MET A 495 -7.27 3.05 -16.76
C MET A 495 -7.64 2.80 -18.22
N GLU A 496 -6.90 1.94 -18.89
CA GLU A 496 -7.11 1.66 -20.32
C GLU A 496 -8.21 0.62 -20.58
N HIS A 497 -8.57 -0.16 -19.55
CA HIS A 497 -9.54 -1.25 -19.65
C HIS A 497 -10.93 -0.93 -19.08
N ILE A 498 -11.15 0.29 -18.58
CA ILE A 498 -12.48 0.69 -18.09
C ILE A 498 -13.41 0.96 -19.30
N PRO A 499 -14.54 0.25 -19.40
CA PRO A 499 -15.53 0.50 -20.45
C PRO A 499 -16.10 1.93 -20.36
N LYS A 500 -16.59 2.46 -21.48
CA LYS A 500 -17.24 3.78 -21.54
C LYS A 500 -18.46 3.87 -20.61
N GLU A 501 -19.16 2.76 -20.44
CA GLU A 501 -20.32 2.61 -19.56
C GLU A 501 -19.97 2.58 -18.08
N GLY A 502 -18.66 2.49 -17.75
CA GLY A 502 -18.15 2.24 -16.40
C GLY A 502 -18.35 0.80 -15.96
N ILE A 503 -18.28 0.55 -14.65
CA ILE A 503 -18.44 -0.79 -14.05
C ILE A 503 -19.57 -0.73 -13.01
N PRO A 504 -20.83 -0.86 -13.40
CA PRO A 504 -21.99 -0.69 -12.51
C PRO A 504 -21.97 -1.62 -11.29
N GLY A 505 -21.57 -2.88 -11.46
CA GLY A 505 -21.57 -3.93 -10.44
C GLY A 505 -20.44 -3.87 -9.41
N LEU A 506 -19.51 -2.93 -9.54
CA LEU A 506 -18.39 -2.79 -8.61
C LEU A 506 -18.66 -1.66 -7.60
N PHE A 507 -18.60 -1.95 -6.30
CA PHE A 507 -18.57 -0.93 -5.25
C PHE A 507 -17.15 -0.44 -5.06
N VAL A 508 -16.92 0.88 -5.03
CA VAL A 508 -15.57 1.44 -4.88
C VAL A 508 -15.52 2.44 -3.72
N ILE A 509 -14.51 2.27 -2.87
CA ILE A 509 -14.09 3.23 -1.85
C ILE A 509 -12.66 3.63 -2.16
N ALA A 510 -12.41 4.93 -2.31
CA ALA A 510 -11.07 5.46 -2.56
C ALA A 510 -10.75 6.60 -1.60
N ARG A 511 -9.45 6.72 -1.27
CA ARG A 511 -8.88 7.84 -0.51
C ARG A 511 -7.69 8.41 -1.27
N THR A 512 -7.53 9.75 -1.22
CA THR A 512 -6.37 10.48 -1.74
C THR A 512 -6.19 11.78 -0.96
N ASP A 513 -5.09 12.48 -1.20
CA ASP A 513 -4.80 13.76 -0.55
C ASP A 513 -4.28 14.78 -1.57
N LEU A 514 -4.68 16.04 -1.42
CA LEU A 514 -4.23 17.12 -2.32
C LEU A 514 -2.74 17.42 -2.23
N THR A 515 -2.08 16.98 -1.17
CA THR A 515 -0.65 17.19 -0.92
C THR A 515 0.19 15.93 -1.14
N ASP A 516 -0.43 14.84 -1.63
CA ASP A 516 0.28 13.62 -2.00
C ASP A 516 1.15 13.90 -3.24
N LEU A 517 2.47 13.84 -3.06
CA LEU A 517 3.45 14.03 -4.13
C LEU A 517 3.94 12.68 -4.71
N GLN A 518 3.73 11.58 -4.00
CA GLN A 518 4.07 10.24 -4.51
C GLN A 518 3.05 9.81 -5.56
N VAL A 519 1.77 9.87 -5.22
CA VAL A 519 0.66 9.54 -6.12
C VAL A 519 -0.24 10.77 -6.25
N LEU A 520 -0.16 11.41 -7.38
CA LEU A 520 -0.85 12.67 -7.59
C LEU A 520 -2.38 12.49 -7.54
N PRO A 521 -3.11 13.36 -6.85
CA PRO A 521 -4.54 13.19 -6.54
C PRO A 521 -5.46 13.12 -7.77
N TYR A 522 -5.01 13.57 -8.94
CA TYR A 522 -5.79 13.42 -10.17
C TYR A 522 -5.92 11.96 -10.61
N GLU A 523 -4.99 11.07 -10.26
CA GLU A 523 -5.03 9.67 -10.70
C GLU A 523 -6.27 8.93 -10.18
N PRO A 524 -6.49 8.84 -8.84
CA PRO A 524 -7.71 8.23 -8.34
C PRO A 524 -8.98 9.01 -8.69
N LEU A 525 -8.92 10.33 -8.86
CA LEU A 525 -10.06 11.12 -9.30
C LEU A 525 -10.47 10.81 -10.75
N LYS A 526 -9.52 10.70 -11.69
CA LYS A 526 -9.78 10.24 -13.06
C LYS A 526 -10.39 8.84 -13.05
N PHE A 527 -9.81 7.91 -12.24
CA PHE A 527 -10.32 6.56 -12.12
C PHE A 527 -11.78 6.53 -11.69
N ILE A 528 -12.13 7.25 -10.63
CA ILE A 528 -13.52 7.32 -10.12
C ILE A 528 -14.49 7.85 -11.18
N GLN A 529 -14.10 8.86 -11.96
CA GLN A 529 -14.94 9.36 -13.05
C GLN A 529 -15.15 8.29 -14.14
N ARG A 530 -14.09 7.58 -14.54
CA ARG A 530 -14.17 6.53 -15.55
C ARG A 530 -15.01 5.33 -15.12
N VAL A 531 -14.83 4.82 -13.88
CA VAL A 531 -15.62 3.66 -13.40
C VAL A 531 -17.09 3.99 -13.17
N ARG A 532 -17.46 5.25 -13.02
CA ARG A 532 -18.88 5.69 -13.06
C ARG A 532 -19.42 5.63 -14.48
N GLY A 533 -18.62 6.00 -15.49
CA GLY A 533 -19.00 6.01 -16.89
C GLY A 533 -20.14 6.96 -17.21
N SER A 534 -20.70 6.81 -18.40
CA SER A 534 -21.82 7.64 -18.91
C SER A 534 -23.17 7.41 -18.18
N ASN A 535 -23.29 6.31 -17.44
CA ASN A 535 -24.51 5.91 -16.70
C ASN A 535 -24.32 5.99 -15.18
N SER A 536 -23.83 7.11 -14.68
CA SER A 536 -23.40 7.30 -13.28
C SER A 536 -24.47 6.97 -12.22
N ASP A 537 -25.75 6.99 -12.57
CA ASP A 537 -26.87 6.83 -11.62
C ASP A 537 -27.37 5.38 -11.48
N ASN A 538 -26.92 4.45 -12.30
CA ASN A 538 -27.45 3.08 -12.40
C ASN A 538 -26.51 1.99 -11.87
N GLY A 539 -25.71 2.27 -10.86
CA GLY A 539 -24.77 1.27 -10.32
C GLY A 539 -24.53 1.38 -8.83
N LEU A 540 -23.66 0.48 -8.34
CA LEU A 540 -23.15 0.57 -6.97
C LEU A 540 -22.34 1.86 -6.78
N PRO A 541 -22.31 2.46 -5.58
CA PRO A 541 -21.57 3.68 -5.32
C PRO A 541 -20.06 3.55 -5.66
N LYS A 542 -19.49 4.61 -6.24
CA LYS A 542 -18.05 4.82 -6.41
C LYS A 542 -17.71 6.09 -5.64
N LEU A 543 -17.11 5.90 -4.48
CA LEU A 543 -16.87 6.95 -3.50
C LEU A 543 -15.38 7.25 -3.42
N ILE A 544 -15.06 8.53 -3.39
CA ILE A 544 -13.70 9.01 -3.09
C ILE A 544 -13.79 10.14 -2.07
N TYR A 545 -12.90 10.11 -1.09
CA TYR A 545 -12.66 11.24 -0.20
C TYR A 545 -11.28 11.82 -0.44
N VAL A 546 -11.23 13.13 -0.69
CA VAL A 546 -10.00 13.88 -0.95
C VAL A 546 -9.63 14.64 0.32
N HIS A 547 -8.53 14.23 0.93
CA HIS A 547 -7.94 14.89 2.09
C HIS A 547 -7.11 16.10 1.69
N SER A 548 -6.59 16.83 2.67
CA SER A 548 -5.63 17.91 2.49
C SER A 548 -4.68 17.96 3.68
N GLY A 549 -3.38 17.94 3.42
CA GLY A 549 -2.34 18.07 4.45
C GLY A 549 -1.95 16.77 5.15
N ARG A 550 -2.21 15.61 4.54
CA ARG A 550 -1.81 14.28 5.04
C ARG A 550 -0.81 13.56 4.14
N GLY A 551 -0.60 14.07 2.93
CA GLY A 551 0.28 13.45 1.94
C GLY A 551 -0.15 12.04 1.57
N HIS A 552 0.83 11.17 1.39
CA HIS A 552 0.61 9.79 0.97
C HIS A 552 -0.06 8.90 2.04
N PHE A 553 -0.05 9.33 3.32
CA PHE A 553 -0.59 8.57 4.46
C PHE A 553 -1.94 9.11 4.93
N THR A 554 -3.00 8.82 4.17
CA THR A 554 -4.35 9.37 4.40
C THR A 554 -5.12 8.71 5.55
N THR A 555 -4.68 7.53 6.00
CA THR A 555 -5.42 6.71 6.97
C THR A 555 -5.28 7.24 8.41
N THR A 556 -6.39 7.25 9.13
CA THR A 556 -6.48 7.43 10.58
C THR A 556 -7.48 6.41 11.14
N LEU A 557 -7.55 6.25 12.46
CA LEU A 557 -8.57 5.39 13.10
C LEU A 557 -9.98 5.69 12.57
N LYS A 558 -10.34 6.96 12.54
CA LYS A 558 -11.66 7.40 12.04
C LYS A 558 -11.87 7.07 10.56
N THR A 559 -10.91 7.40 9.69
CA THR A 559 -11.06 7.15 8.25
C THR A 559 -11.08 5.66 7.96
N ARG A 560 -10.28 4.86 8.66
CA ARG A 560 -10.33 3.40 8.58
C ARG A 560 -11.71 2.88 9.00
N ALA A 561 -12.26 3.34 10.11
CA ALA A 561 -13.60 2.96 10.57
C ALA A 561 -14.71 3.30 9.56
N GLU A 562 -14.63 4.47 8.91
CA GLU A 562 -15.56 4.87 7.84
C GLU A 562 -15.51 3.88 6.66
N ASP A 563 -14.31 3.52 6.20
CA ASP A 563 -14.12 2.62 5.06
C ASP A 563 -14.57 1.19 5.37
N LEU A 564 -14.25 0.68 6.56
CA LEU A 564 -14.70 -0.64 7.01
C LEU A 564 -16.23 -0.70 7.16
N ALA A 565 -16.85 0.37 7.66
CA ALA A 565 -18.30 0.46 7.74
C ALA A 565 -18.97 0.47 6.35
N PHE A 566 -18.34 1.09 5.36
CA PHE A 566 -18.80 0.99 3.96
C PHE A 566 -18.68 -0.43 3.42
N LEU A 567 -17.54 -1.11 3.63
CA LEU A 567 -17.36 -2.50 3.20
C LEU A 567 -18.40 -3.42 3.83
N GLU A 568 -18.59 -3.34 5.15
CA GLU A 568 -19.59 -4.13 5.86
C GLU A 568 -21.02 -3.87 5.34
N SER A 569 -21.35 -2.63 5.02
CA SER A 569 -22.67 -2.27 4.48
C SER A 569 -22.82 -2.56 2.98
N SER A 570 -21.74 -2.80 2.24
CA SER A 570 -21.77 -3.00 0.79
C SER A 570 -22.50 -4.28 0.39
N GLY A 571 -22.28 -5.38 1.12
CA GLY A 571 -22.97 -6.65 0.87
C GLY A 571 -24.50 -6.56 0.91
N VAL A 572 -25.05 -5.74 1.81
CA VAL A 572 -26.50 -5.47 1.88
C VAL A 572 -26.96 -4.67 0.65
N ARG A 573 -26.18 -3.68 0.22
CA ARG A 573 -26.49 -2.86 -0.95
C ARG A 573 -26.40 -3.64 -2.25
N ILE A 574 -25.40 -4.52 -2.39
CA ILE A 574 -25.25 -5.40 -3.55
C ILE A 574 -26.44 -6.35 -3.66
N LYS A 575 -26.84 -7.00 -2.57
CA LYS A 575 -28.04 -7.88 -2.55
C LYS A 575 -29.31 -7.12 -2.96
N ASN A 576 -29.50 -5.90 -2.47
CA ASN A 576 -30.66 -5.07 -2.82
C ASN A 576 -30.66 -4.63 -4.29
N LEU A 577 -29.48 -4.38 -4.87
CA LEU A 577 -29.37 -4.03 -6.30
C LEU A 577 -29.62 -5.25 -7.19
N ASP A 578 -29.07 -6.40 -6.85
CA ASP A 578 -29.29 -7.65 -7.58
C ASP A 578 -30.79 -8.02 -7.58
N TYR A 579 -31.46 -7.84 -6.46
CA TYR A 579 -32.91 -8.00 -6.36
C TYR A 579 -33.68 -7.02 -7.27
N LYS A 580 -33.30 -5.72 -7.24
CA LYS A 580 -33.94 -4.71 -8.12
C LYS A 580 -33.68 -4.99 -9.60
N TYR A 581 -32.45 -5.43 -9.96
CA TYR A 581 -32.10 -5.79 -11.33
C TYR A 581 -32.90 -7.01 -11.82
N LYS A 582 -32.96 -8.07 -11.01
CA LYS A 582 -33.78 -9.28 -11.31
C LYS A 582 -35.25 -8.92 -11.46
N MET A 583 -35.79 -8.04 -10.63
CA MET A 583 -37.17 -7.55 -10.74
C MET A 583 -37.38 -6.70 -11.99
N ALA A 584 -36.45 -5.85 -12.36
CA ALA A 584 -36.51 -5.03 -13.56
C ALA A 584 -36.46 -5.89 -14.83
N MET A 585 -35.57 -6.89 -14.89
CA MET A 585 -35.49 -7.83 -16.00
C MET A 585 -36.76 -8.70 -16.12
N SER A 586 -37.30 -9.17 -14.99
CA SER A 586 -38.57 -9.90 -14.97
C SER A 586 -39.72 -9.04 -15.52
N ARG A 587 -39.80 -7.77 -15.15
CA ARG A 587 -40.80 -6.81 -15.69
C ARG A 587 -40.59 -6.59 -17.19
N LYS A 588 -39.34 -6.41 -17.66
CA LYS A 588 -39.02 -6.25 -19.08
C LYS A 588 -39.42 -7.49 -19.90
N ASN A 589 -39.10 -8.69 -19.39
CA ASN A 589 -39.48 -9.94 -20.03
C ASN A 589 -41.03 -10.13 -20.09
N ARG A 590 -41.75 -9.79 -19.01
CA ARG A 590 -43.21 -9.81 -19.01
C ARG A 590 -43.79 -8.83 -20.02
N SER A 591 -43.23 -7.62 -20.15
CA SER A 591 -43.68 -6.62 -21.14
C SER A 591 -43.41 -7.06 -22.58
N MET A 592 -42.24 -7.71 -22.84
CA MET A 592 -41.94 -8.27 -24.17
C MET A 592 -42.88 -9.44 -24.54
N THR A 593 -43.15 -10.33 -23.57
CA THR A 593 -44.09 -11.45 -23.78
C THR A 593 -45.48 -10.94 -24.06
N ARG A 594 -45.95 -9.87 -23.39
CA ARG A 594 -47.23 -9.22 -23.62
C ARG A 594 -47.31 -8.58 -25.02
N LYS A 595 -46.26 -7.82 -25.41
CA LYS A 595 -46.16 -7.23 -26.76
C LYS A 595 -46.14 -8.29 -27.87
N ASN A 596 -45.43 -9.39 -27.68
CA ASN A 596 -45.44 -10.48 -28.65
C ASN A 596 -46.77 -11.21 -28.72
N ARG A 597 -47.51 -11.34 -27.61
CA ARG A 597 -48.86 -11.91 -27.57
C ARG A 597 -49.85 -11.00 -28.31
N ASP A 598 -49.77 -9.70 -28.09
CA ASP A 598 -50.62 -8.70 -28.77
C ASP A 598 -50.32 -8.65 -30.27
N ARG A 599 -49.08 -8.74 -30.67
CA ARG A 599 -48.67 -8.83 -32.08
C ARG A 599 -49.15 -10.11 -32.76
N LYS A 600 -49.15 -11.26 -32.07
CA LYS A 600 -49.72 -12.52 -32.56
C LYS A 600 -51.24 -12.42 -32.70
N ASN A 601 -51.93 -11.79 -31.75
CA ASN A 601 -53.39 -11.59 -31.80
C ASN A 601 -53.81 -10.61 -32.92
N ARG A 602 -53.08 -9.54 -33.18
CA ARG A 602 -53.31 -8.63 -34.31
C ARG A 602 -53.11 -9.35 -35.66
N ASN A 603 -52.05 -10.17 -35.77
CA ASN A 603 -51.80 -10.94 -36.99
C ASN A 603 -52.90 -12.02 -37.22
N ARG A 604 -53.48 -12.63 -36.16
CA ARG A 604 -54.62 -13.54 -36.27
C ARG A 604 -55.90 -12.81 -36.71
N LYS A 605 -56.18 -11.61 -36.16
CA LYS A 605 -57.33 -10.80 -36.58
C LYS A 605 -57.20 -10.35 -38.04
N ASN A 606 -56.02 -9.94 -38.49
CA ASN A 606 -55.80 -9.54 -39.87
C ASN A 606 -55.92 -10.73 -40.87
N ARG A 607 -55.47 -11.95 -40.46
CA ARG A 607 -55.70 -13.15 -41.28
C ARG A 607 -57.18 -13.56 -41.34
N ALA A 608 -57.94 -13.38 -40.27
CA ALA A 608 -59.36 -13.67 -40.26
C ALA A 608 -60.15 -12.68 -41.13
N SER A 609 -59.80 -11.39 -41.17
CA SER A 609 -60.42 -10.39 -42.02
C SER A 609 -60.11 -10.58 -43.51
N THR A 610 -58.89 -11.09 -43.84
CA THR A 610 -58.50 -11.39 -45.25
C THR A 610 -59.18 -12.68 -45.77
N MET A 611 -59.50 -13.65 -44.90
CA MET A 611 -60.28 -14.84 -45.32
C MET A 611 -61.80 -14.61 -45.44
N GLY A 612 -62.33 -13.66 -44.67
CA GLY A 612 -63.75 -13.29 -44.79
C GLY A 612 -64.14 -12.48 -46.06
N GLY A 613 -63.12 -11.79 -46.67
CA GLY A 613 -63.33 -11.01 -47.90
C GLY A 613 -63.36 -11.83 -49.20
N ARG A 614 -62.95 -13.10 -49.20
CA ARG A 614 -62.88 -13.96 -50.40
C ARG A 614 -64.17 -14.80 -50.63
N ARG A 615 -65.20 -14.69 -49.77
CA ARG A 615 -66.44 -15.48 -49.88
C ARG A 615 -67.65 -14.66 -50.42
N ARG A 616 -67.46 -13.46 -50.93
CA ARG A 616 -68.54 -12.62 -51.44
C ARG A 616 -68.44 -12.15 -52.93
N ASN A 617 -67.83 -12.95 -53.79
CA ASN A 617 -67.95 -12.73 -55.24
C ASN A 617 -67.91 -14.09 -55.94
N LYS A 618 -69.04 -14.80 -55.87
CA LYS A 618 -69.54 -15.76 -56.86
C LYS A 618 -71.05 -15.88 -56.71
N HIS A 619 -71.73 -14.98 -57.38
CA HIS A 619 -72.98 -15.25 -58.08
C HIS A 619 -73.21 -14.10 -59.05
#